data_166e6c8741a56db07ba8ac9b61c70190
#
_entry.id   166e6c8741a56db07ba8ac9b61c70190
#
_cell.length_a   1.000
_cell.length_b   1.000
_cell.length_c   1.000
_cell.angle_alpha   90.00
_cell.angle_beta   90.00
_cell.angle_gamma   90.00
#
_symmetry.space_group_name_H-M   'P 1'
#
loop_
_entity.id
_entity.type
_entity.pdbx_description
1 polymer ?
#
loop_
_entity_poly.entity_id
_entity_poly.type
_entity_poly.pdbx_seq_one_letter_code
_entity_poly.pdbx_strand_id
1 'polypeptide(L)'
;MSRLTMGSLFDGIGGFPLAAIRSGITPVWASEIEAFPIAVTKLHFPDMVHVGDITKLHGAELPPVDIICGGSPCQDLSVAGARAGLAGARSGLFMEQMRIVREMRLAEKARGRESVNIRPRWMCWENVPYVLKCINDVMSCKQL
;
A
#
# COMPACT_ATOMS: atom_id res chain seq x y z
N MET A 1 20.66 7.58 -13.32
CA MET A 1 20.00 6.67 -12.36
C MET A 1 18.50 6.75 -12.58
N SER A 2 17.81 5.62 -12.74
CA SER A 2 16.35 5.60 -12.82
C SER A 2 15.77 6.06 -11.48
N ARG A 3 14.80 6.98 -11.52
CA ARG A 3 14.10 7.40 -10.31
C ARG A 3 13.32 6.22 -9.72
N LEU A 4 13.30 6.12 -8.39
CA LEU A 4 12.44 5.16 -7.70
C LEU A 4 10.97 5.50 -7.98
N THR A 5 10.15 4.46 -8.04
CA THR A 5 8.72 4.57 -8.31
C THR A 5 7.91 4.12 -7.11
N MET A 6 6.72 4.70 -6.92
CA MET A 6 5.85 4.43 -5.79
C MET A 6 4.40 4.22 -6.21
N GLY A 7 3.76 3.24 -5.56
CA GLY A 7 2.31 3.08 -5.51
C GLY A 7 1.78 3.44 -4.12
N SER A 8 0.66 4.12 -4.07
CA SER A 8 0.00 4.54 -2.83
C SER A 8 -1.31 3.80 -2.64
N LEU A 9 -1.50 3.22 -1.45
CA LEU A 9 -2.73 2.54 -1.04
C LEU A 9 -3.40 3.34 0.07
N PHE A 10 -4.73 3.39 0.06
CA PHE A 10 -5.50 4.24 0.99
C PHE A 10 -5.02 5.69 0.93
N ASP A 11 -4.94 6.20 -0.30
CA ASP A 11 -4.16 7.39 -0.64
C ASP A 11 -4.67 8.68 0.04
N GLY A 12 -5.97 8.74 0.34
CA GLY A 12 -6.58 9.96 0.88
C GLY A 12 -6.35 11.14 -0.08
N ILE A 13 -5.96 12.27 0.47
CA ILE A 13 -5.69 13.49 -0.32
C ILE A 13 -4.27 13.58 -0.90
N GLY A 14 -3.52 12.46 -0.92
CA GLY A 14 -2.23 12.38 -1.58
C GLY A 14 -1.01 12.75 -0.72
N GLY A 15 -1.05 12.48 0.57
CA GLY A 15 0.08 12.73 1.46
C GLY A 15 1.33 11.93 1.08
N PHE A 16 1.20 10.65 0.77
CA PHE A 16 2.31 9.81 0.30
C PHE A 16 2.85 10.26 -1.07
N PRO A 17 2.01 10.50 -2.11
CA PRO A 17 2.48 11.08 -3.37
C PRO A 17 3.24 12.40 -3.20
N LEU A 18 2.76 13.30 -2.35
CA LEU A 18 3.45 14.56 -2.07
C LEU A 18 4.84 14.33 -1.45
N ALA A 19 4.93 13.45 -0.46
CA ALA A 19 6.19 13.08 0.18
C ALA A 19 7.14 12.42 -0.82
N ALA A 20 6.64 11.55 -1.69
CA ALA A 20 7.41 10.91 -2.74
C ALA A 20 8.06 11.93 -3.68
N ILE A 21 7.28 12.88 -4.23
CA ILE A 21 7.80 13.92 -5.13
C ILE A 21 8.88 14.75 -4.44
N ARG A 22 8.66 15.17 -3.19
CA ARG A 22 9.65 15.93 -2.40
C ARG A 22 10.94 15.15 -2.15
N SER A 23 10.88 13.81 -2.19
CA SER A 23 12.02 12.91 -2.02
C SER A 23 12.61 12.43 -3.36
N GLY A 24 12.19 12.98 -4.49
CA GLY A 24 12.67 12.59 -5.82
C GLY A 24 12.14 11.22 -6.30
N ILE A 25 11.08 10.72 -5.69
CA ILE A 25 10.39 9.46 -6.04
C ILE A 25 9.18 9.79 -6.91
N THR A 26 8.92 8.99 -7.94
CA THR A 26 7.79 9.19 -8.86
C THR A 26 6.56 8.39 -8.40
N PRO A 27 5.46 9.03 -8.00
CA PRO A 27 4.19 8.33 -7.78
C PRO A 27 3.61 7.89 -9.12
N VAL A 28 3.31 6.60 -9.25
CA VAL A 28 2.83 6.00 -10.51
C VAL A 28 1.33 5.79 -10.45
N TRP A 29 0.82 5.26 -9.35
CA TRP A 29 -0.60 4.98 -9.17
C TRP A 29 -1.02 5.11 -7.71
N ALA A 30 -2.32 5.35 -7.50
CA ALA A 30 -2.94 5.41 -6.18
C ALA A 30 -4.27 4.66 -6.15
N SER A 31 -4.53 3.97 -5.02
CA SER A 31 -5.79 3.32 -4.69
C SER A 31 -6.52 4.15 -3.63
N GLU A 32 -7.72 4.59 -3.96
CA GLU A 32 -8.64 5.33 -3.11
C GLU A 32 -10.07 5.10 -3.61
N ILE A 33 -11.07 5.13 -2.73
CA ILE A 33 -12.48 4.92 -3.08
C ILE A 33 -13.33 6.18 -2.94
N GLU A 34 -12.88 7.14 -2.13
CA GLU A 34 -13.64 8.34 -1.84
C GLU A 34 -13.49 9.39 -2.96
N ALA A 35 -14.62 9.87 -3.48
CA ALA A 35 -14.63 10.76 -4.64
C ALA A 35 -13.91 12.09 -4.40
N PHE A 36 -14.05 12.67 -3.20
CA PHE A 36 -13.41 13.95 -2.89
C PHE A 36 -11.88 13.86 -2.82
N PRO A 37 -11.26 12.92 -2.07
CA PRO A 37 -9.82 12.71 -2.11
C PRO A 37 -9.29 12.44 -3.53
N ILE A 38 -9.97 11.61 -4.31
CA ILE A 38 -9.60 11.34 -5.71
C ILE A 38 -9.58 12.63 -6.54
N ALA A 39 -10.56 13.50 -6.37
CA ALA A 39 -10.60 14.78 -7.10
C ALA A 39 -9.42 15.68 -6.73
N VAL A 40 -9.05 15.74 -5.44
CA VAL A 40 -7.89 16.49 -4.95
C VAL A 40 -6.60 15.96 -5.56
N THR A 41 -6.38 14.65 -5.51
CA THR A 41 -5.14 14.04 -6.02
C THR A 41 -5.03 14.10 -7.53
N LYS A 42 -6.13 14.01 -8.27
CA LYS A 42 -6.13 14.25 -9.74
C LYS A 42 -5.70 15.67 -10.12
N LEU A 43 -6.06 16.65 -9.30
CA LEU A 43 -5.65 18.04 -9.53
C LEU A 43 -4.16 18.24 -9.28
N HIS A 44 -3.62 17.65 -8.20
CA HIS A 44 -2.24 17.86 -7.78
C HIS A 44 -1.23 16.90 -8.44
N PHE A 45 -1.68 15.72 -8.86
CA PHE A 45 -0.83 14.67 -9.45
C PHE A 45 -1.49 14.15 -10.75
N PRO A 46 -1.57 14.97 -11.81
CA PRO A 46 -2.33 14.63 -13.03
C PRO A 46 -1.78 13.40 -13.77
N ASP A 47 -0.49 13.10 -13.60
CA ASP A 47 0.17 11.94 -14.24
C ASP A 47 0.01 10.64 -13.44
N MET A 48 -0.51 10.70 -12.20
CA MET A 48 -0.71 9.55 -11.35
C MET A 48 -2.02 8.82 -11.69
N VAL A 49 -1.94 7.52 -11.95
CA VAL A 49 -3.12 6.72 -12.30
C VAL A 49 -3.92 6.33 -11.06
N HIS A 50 -5.23 6.57 -11.09
CA HIS A 50 -6.14 6.07 -10.04
C HIS A 50 -6.62 4.68 -10.38
N VAL A 51 -6.31 3.71 -9.51
CA VAL A 51 -6.58 2.28 -9.74
C VAL A 51 -7.82 1.76 -9.01
N GLY A 52 -8.44 2.57 -8.16
CA GLY A 52 -9.72 2.27 -7.50
C GLY A 52 -9.61 1.48 -6.20
N ASP A 53 -10.57 0.61 -5.95
CA ASP A 53 -10.78 -0.13 -4.70
C ASP A 53 -9.76 -1.26 -4.54
N ILE A 54 -8.96 -1.22 -3.47
CA ILE A 54 -7.91 -2.21 -3.19
C ILE A 54 -8.45 -3.65 -3.13
N THR A 55 -9.69 -3.84 -2.69
CA THR A 55 -10.32 -5.18 -2.58
C THR A 55 -10.61 -5.82 -3.94
N LYS A 56 -10.62 -5.01 -5.01
CA LYS A 56 -10.87 -5.43 -6.40
C LYS A 56 -9.62 -5.44 -7.26
N LEU A 57 -8.49 -4.95 -6.73
CA LEU A 57 -7.23 -4.91 -7.47
C LEU A 57 -6.54 -6.27 -7.49
N HIS A 58 -5.84 -6.53 -8.58
CA HIS A 58 -4.90 -7.64 -8.72
C HIS A 58 -3.48 -7.09 -8.84
N GLY A 59 -2.63 -7.37 -7.86
CA GLY A 59 -1.27 -6.84 -7.81
C GLY A 59 -0.42 -7.22 -9.03
N ALA A 60 -0.72 -8.36 -9.67
CA ALA A 60 -0.05 -8.81 -10.89
C ALA A 60 -0.32 -7.93 -12.12
N GLU A 61 -1.45 -7.21 -12.13
CA GLU A 61 -1.91 -6.35 -13.24
C GLU A 61 -1.49 -4.89 -13.05
N LEU A 62 -1.13 -4.51 -11.82
CA LEU A 62 -0.67 -3.15 -11.54
C LEU A 62 0.72 -2.89 -12.12
N PRO A 63 1.00 -1.65 -12.57
CA PRO A 63 2.35 -1.24 -12.94
C PRO A 63 3.32 -1.50 -11.77
N PRO A 64 4.41 -2.28 -11.99
CA PRO A 64 5.34 -2.61 -10.92
C PRO A 64 6.07 -1.36 -10.43
N VAL A 65 6.13 -1.18 -9.11
CA VAL A 65 6.76 -0.04 -8.43
C VAL A 65 7.80 -0.50 -7.43
N ASP A 66 8.79 0.34 -7.13
CA ASP A 66 9.84 0.03 -6.18
C ASP A 66 9.36 0.04 -4.73
N ILE A 67 8.40 0.92 -4.43
CA ILE A 67 7.89 1.19 -3.09
C ILE A 67 6.36 1.12 -3.12
N ILE A 68 5.75 0.48 -2.13
CA ILE A 68 4.34 0.60 -1.83
C ILE A 68 4.18 1.25 -0.46
N CYS A 69 3.46 2.37 -0.41
CA CYS A 69 3.05 3.03 0.83
C CYS A 69 1.56 2.84 1.06
N GLY A 70 1.14 2.77 2.32
CA GLY A 70 -0.27 2.71 2.66
C GLY A 70 -0.53 2.96 4.13
N GLY A 71 -1.61 3.69 4.44
CA GLY A 71 -2.14 3.89 5.78
C GLY A 71 -3.50 3.21 5.88
N SER A 72 -3.52 1.90 6.13
CA SER A 72 -4.79 1.17 6.23
C SER A 72 -5.63 1.69 7.40
N PRO A 73 -6.99 1.74 7.28
CA PRO A 73 -7.86 2.16 8.37
C PRO A 73 -7.59 1.36 9.65
N CYS A 74 -7.43 2.07 10.78
CA CYS A 74 -7.03 1.51 12.06
C CYS A 74 -8.17 1.41 13.09
N GLN A 75 -9.43 1.51 12.66
CA GLN A 75 -10.57 1.62 13.58
C GLN A 75 -10.71 0.41 14.52
N ASP A 76 -10.28 -0.78 14.11
CA ASP A 76 -10.27 -1.98 14.95
C ASP A 76 -9.00 -2.10 15.81
N LEU A 77 -7.99 -1.26 15.54
CA LEU A 77 -6.69 -1.25 16.22
C LEU A 77 -6.54 -0.07 17.19
N SER A 78 -7.44 0.94 17.11
CA SER A 78 -7.41 2.11 17.96
C SER A 78 -8.01 1.83 19.35
N VAL A 79 -7.61 2.64 20.34
CA VAL A 79 -8.15 2.57 21.70
C VAL A 79 -9.66 2.85 21.75
N ALA A 80 -10.18 3.61 20.78
CA ALA A 80 -11.59 3.93 20.63
C ALA A 80 -12.41 2.85 19.91
N GLY A 81 -11.76 1.87 19.28
CA GLY A 81 -12.42 0.75 18.63
C GLY A 81 -12.61 -0.47 19.54
N ALA A 82 -13.31 -1.49 19.05
CA ALA A 82 -13.61 -2.71 19.80
C ALA A 82 -12.39 -3.62 20.05
N ARG A 83 -11.17 -3.18 19.70
CA ARG A 83 -9.90 -3.94 19.82
C ARG A 83 -9.97 -5.36 19.24
N ALA A 84 -10.68 -5.52 18.12
CA ALA A 84 -10.83 -6.83 17.45
C ALA A 84 -9.49 -7.36 16.85
N GLY A 85 -8.42 -6.58 16.96
CA GLY A 85 -7.10 -6.94 16.45
C GLY A 85 -7.04 -6.98 14.92
N LEU A 86 -6.04 -7.66 14.37
CA LEU A 86 -5.87 -7.80 12.90
C LEU A 86 -6.91 -8.72 12.25
N ALA A 87 -7.72 -9.44 13.05
CA ALA A 87 -8.82 -10.28 12.57
C ALA A 87 -10.14 -9.51 12.36
N GLY A 88 -10.22 -8.24 12.79
CA GLY A 88 -11.40 -7.40 12.56
C GLY A 88 -11.60 -7.07 11.08
N ALA A 89 -12.87 -6.84 10.67
CA ALA A 89 -13.21 -6.60 9.25
C ALA A 89 -12.47 -5.42 8.63
N ARG A 90 -12.10 -4.40 9.41
CA ARG A 90 -11.38 -3.19 8.93
C ARG A 90 -9.86 -3.33 8.96
N SER A 91 -9.33 -4.18 9.83
CA SER A 91 -7.91 -4.57 9.80
C SER A 91 -7.63 -5.60 8.69
N GLY A 92 -8.65 -6.24 8.15
CA GLY A 92 -8.57 -7.01 6.91
C GLY A 92 -8.02 -6.20 5.73
N LEU A 93 -8.20 -4.86 5.73
CA LEU A 93 -7.64 -3.98 4.69
C LEU A 93 -6.10 -3.90 4.73
N PHE A 94 -5.45 -4.09 5.88
CA PHE A 94 -4.00 -4.29 5.93
C PHE A 94 -3.59 -5.58 5.20
N MET A 95 -4.38 -6.65 5.35
CA MET A 95 -4.12 -7.91 4.64
C MET A 95 -4.26 -7.75 3.12
N GLU A 96 -5.14 -6.85 2.66
CA GLU A 96 -5.23 -6.50 1.25
C GLU A 96 -3.95 -5.82 0.75
N GLN A 97 -3.34 -4.92 1.54
CA GLN A 97 -2.04 -4.34 1.21
C GLN A 97 -0.96 -5.41 1.08
N MET A 98 -0.91 -6.36 2.01
CA MET A 98 0.02 -7.50 1.95
C MET A 98 -0.24 -8.39 0.72
N ARG A 99 -1.50 -8.62 0.38
CA ARG A 99 -1.90 -9.39 -0.80
C ARG A 99 -1.39 -8.73 -2.08
N ILE A 100 -1.61 -7.43 -2.25
CA ILE A 100 -1.14 -6.67 -3.44
C ILE A 100 0.39 -6.78 -3.57
N VAL A 101 1.13 -6.55 -2.48
CA VAL A 101 2.60 -6.70 -2.48
C VAL A 101 3.02 -8.09 -2.91
N ARG A 102 2.42 -9.13 -2.34
CA ARG A 102 2.73 -10.53 -2.65
C ARG A 102 2.45 -10.86 -4.12
N GLU A 103 1.27 -10.50 -4.61
CA GLU A 103 0.86 -10.76 -6.00
C GLU A 103 1.80 -10.07 -7.00
N MET A 104 2.15 -8.81 -6.76
CA MET A 104 3.09 -8.05 -7.59
C MET A 104 4.46 -8.74 -7.62
N ARG A 105 5.00 -9.14 -6.47
CA ARG A 105 6.29 -9.83 -6.37
C ARG A 105 6.29 -11.19 -7.08
N LEU A 106 5.21 -11.96 -6.95
CA LEU A 106 5.05 -13.25 -7.65
C LEU A 106 5.01 -13.04 -9.17
N ALA A 107 4.31 -12.02 -9.64
CA ALA A 107 4.26 -11.69 -11.06
C ALA A 107 5.62 -11.25 -11.61
N GLU A 108 6.38 -10.43 -10.87
CA GLU A 108 7.74 -10.03 -11.25
C GLU A 108 8.69 -11.25 -11.32
N LYS A 109 8.58 -12.16 -10.36
CA LYS A 109 9.34 -13.43 -10.37
C LYS A 109 8.98 -14.30 -11.59
N ALA A 110 7.70 -14.43 -11.90
CA ALA A 110 7.24 -15.19 -13.06
C ALA A 110 7.71 -14.58 -14.40
N ARG A 111 7.95 -13.26 -14.44
CA ARG A 111 8.57 -12.55 -15.59
C ARG A 111 10.09 -12.73 -15.67
N GLY A 112 10.70 -13.54 -14.81
CA GLY A 112 12.13 -13.85 -14.83
C GLY A 112 13.02 -12.81 -14.15
N ARG A 113 12.48 -11.93 -13.30
CA ARG A 113 13.32 -11.01 -12.54
C ARG A 113 14.09 -11.72 -11.44
N GLU A 114 15.36 -11.37 -11.30
CA GLU A 114 16.21 -11.86 -10.22
C GLU A 114 15.77 -11.32 -8.86
N SER A 115 16.05 -12.05 -7.80
CA SER A 115 15.55 -11.78 -6.44
C SER A 115 15.80 -10.35 -5.95
N VAL A 116 16.99 -9.79 -6.27
CA VAL A 116 17.37 -8.41 -5.88
C VAL A 116 16.58 -7.32 -6.63
N ASN A 117 15.98 -7.67 -7.76
CA ASN A 117 15.24 -6.75 -8.64
C ASN A 117 13.72 -6.95 -8.59
N ILE A 118 13.23 -7.89 -7.77
CA ILE A 118 11.79 -8.14 -7.62
C ILE A 118 11.14 -6.95 -6.91
N ARG A 119 10.13 -6.37 -7.54
CA ARG A 119 9.38 -5.23 -7.03
C ARG A 119 8.03 -5.63 -6.44
N PRO A 120 7.51 -4.92 -5.45
CA PRO A 120 8.17 -3.84 -4.73
C PRO A 120 9.31 -4.36 -3.84
N ARG A 121 10.33 -3.51 -3.65
CA ARG A 121 11.46 -3.79 -2.75
C ARG A 121 11.18 -3.32 -1.33
N TRP A 122 10.35 -2.29 -1.18
CA TRP A 122 9.98 -1.73 0.12
C TRP A 122 8.47 -1.57 0.24
N MET A 123 8.02 -1.79 1.45
CA MET A 123 6.66 -1.46 1.86
C MET A 123 6.73 -0.53 3.08
N CYS A 124 6.04 0.60 3.00
CA CYS A 124 5.85 1.54 4.09
C CYS A 124 4.40 1.44 4.57
N TRP A 125 4.21 1.17 5.85
CA TRP A 125 2.89 1.13 6.45
C TRP A 125 2.80 2.14 7.59
N GLU A 126 1.89 3.09 7.47
CA GLU A 126 1.54 4.05 8.51
C GLU A 126 0.35 3.52 9.30
N ASN A 127 0.42 3.54 10.63
CA ASN A 127 -0.69 3.16 11.50
C ASN A 127 -0.44 3.63 12.95
N VAL A 128 -1.42 3.38 13.84
CA VAL A 128 -1.33 3.71 15.26
C VAL A 128 -0.33 2.80 16.00
N PRO A 129 0.35 3.28 17.08
CA PRO A 129 1.38 2.50 17.78
C PRO A 129 0.91 1.14 18.32
N TYR A 130 -0.38 0.99 18.64
CA TYR A 130 -0.95 -0.27 19.13
C TYR A 130 -0.79 -1.43 18.14
N VAL A 131 -0.71 -1.14 16.86
CA VAL A 131 -0.52 -2.14 15.80
C VAL A 131 0.75 -2.97 15.99
N LEU A 132 1.81 -2.40 16.58
CA LEU A 132 3.06 -3.12 16.86
C LEU A 132 2.87 -4.34 17.76
N LYS A 133 1.89 -4.31 18.66
CA LYS A 133 1.52 -5.48 19.50
C LYS A 133 0.84 -6.58 18.67
N CYS A 134 0.00 -6.18 17.71
CA CYS A 134 -0.73 -7.12 16.85
C CYS A 134 0.16 -7.76 15.78
N ILE A 135 1.19 -7.05 15.28
CA ILE A 135 2.12 -7.56 14.27
C ILE A 135 2.93 -8.75 14.82
N ASN A 136 3.38 -8.70 16.07
CA ASN A 136 4.16 -9.79 16.66
C ASN A 136 3.40 -11.11 16.63
N ASP A 137 2.07 -11.08 16.75
CA ASP A 137 1.21 -12.28 16.68
C ASP A 137 1.06 -12.80 15.23
N VAL A 138 1.11 -11.91 14.23
CA VAL A 138 0.96 -12.25 12.80
C VAL A 138 2.30 -12.62 12.17
N MET A 139 3.38 -11.93 12.52
CA MET A 139 4.72 -12.17 11.96
C MET A 139 5.41 -13.40 12.57
N SER A 140 4.94 -13.89 13.72
CA SER A 140 5.38 -15.18 14.27
C SER A 140 4.87 -16.38 13.46
N CYS A 141 3.84 -16.21 12.64
CA CYS A 141 3.45 -17.19 11.63
C CYS A 141 4.41 -17.08 10.44
N LYS A 142 5.34 -18.03 10.32
CA LYS A 142 6.36 -18.22 9.28
C LYS A 142 5.76 -18.33 7.85
N GLN A 143 5.16 -17.29 7.30
CA GLN A 143 4.58 -17.26 5.95
C GLN A 143 4.80 -15.90 5.27
N LEU A 144 6.04 -15.44 5.27
CA LEU A 144 6.49 -14.44 4.30
C LEU A 144 7.62 -15.01 3.44
#